data_8164bfd23d2e608456e08678ffb8cfaf
#
_entry.id   8164bfd23d2e608456e08678ffb8cfaf
#
_cell.length_a   1.000
_cell.length_b   1.000
_cell.length_c   1.000
_cell.angle_alpha   90.00
_cell.angle_beta   90.00
_cell.angle_gamma   90.00
#
_symmetry.space_group_name_H-M   'P 1'
#
loop_
_entity.id
_entity.type
_entity.pdbx_description
1 polymer ?
#
loop_
_entity_poly.entity_id
_entity_poly.type
_entity_poly.pdbx_seq_one_letter_code
_entity_poly.pdbx_strand_id
1 'polypeptide(L)'
;MKLKKTLTLTTLGLLLSTPVLAHADIQTDTINEMWGKPTLVYGAGLSDNEVLQTNKAFRITNIDNVNRQVNSSQDFNTYLNQPGVSDNSLFSSVLVQKQNKGKGVTVDIKTPQNITQVTESQYANAAITAGATDVAIDVASVKKVTGESALVGVYKALSAN
;
A
#
# COMPACT_ATOMS: atom_id res chain seq x y z
N MET A 1 -71.54 -3.33 13.17
CA MET A 1 -70.22 -3.98 13.20
C MET A 1 -69.21 -3.08 12.48
N LYS A 2 -68.41 -2.31 13.21
CA LYS A 2 -67.43 -1.38 12.63
C LYS A 2 -66.03 -2.02 12.60
N LEU A 3 -65.55 -2.30 11.42
CA LEU A 3 -64.19 -2.83 11.18
C LEU A 3 -63.19 -1.67 11.37
N LYS A 4 -62.38 -1.68 12.42
CA LYS A 4 -61.27 -0.78 12.55
C LYS A 4 -60.10 -1.32 11.72
N LYS A 5 -59.79 -0.64 10.62
CA LYS A 5 -58.55 -0.88 9.88
C LYS A 5 -57.41 -0.19 10.64
N THR A 6 -56.56 -0.97 11.28
CA THR A 6 -55.29 -0.51 11.82
C THR A 6 -54.30 -0.42 10.64
N LEU A 7 -53.92 0.82 10.31
CA LEU A 7 -52.87 1.09 9.31
C LEU A 7 -51.53 0.98 10.05
N THR A 8 -50.82 -0.12 9.87
CA THR A 8 -49.44 -0.27 10.30
C THR A 8 -48.51 0.44 9.34
N LEU A 9 -47.97 1.57 9.80
CA LEU A 9 -46.94 2.31 9.07
C LEU A 9 -45.61 1.60 9.28
N THR A 10 -45.19 0.79 8.30
CA THR A 10 -43.83 0.23 8.26
C THR A 10 -42.89 1.32 7.78
N THR A 11 -42.14 1.92 8.71
CA THR A 11 -40.99 2.77 8.38
C THR A 11 -39.90 1.88 7.81
N LEU A 12 -39.77 1.89 6.49
CA LEU A 12 -38.65 1.30 5.78
C LEU A 12 -37.42 2.18 6.02
N GLY A 13 -36.60 1.81 7.02
CA GLY A 13 -35.33 2.44 7.28
C GLY A 13 -34.39 2.22 6.10
N LEU A 14 -34.16 3.25 5.32
CA LEU A 14 -33.15 3.24 4.25
C LEU A 14 -31.79 3.27 4.90
N LEU A 15 -31.16 2.11 5.09
CA LEU A 15 -29.75 2.00 5.45
C LEU A 15 -28.94 2.50 4.25
N LEU A 16 -28.54 3.77 4.29
CA LEU A 16 -27.50 4.31 3.43
C LEU A 16 -26.17 3.67 3.84
N SER A 17 -25.89 2.49 3.29
CA SER A 17 -24.54 1.94 3.30
C SER A 17 -23.70 2.83 2.39
N THR A 18 -22.90 3.73 2.97
CA THR A 18 -21.81 4.37 2.24
C THR A 18 -20.94 3.24 1.69
N PRO A 19 -20.66 3.19 0.37
CA PRO A 19 -19.71 2.23 -0.13
C PRO A 19 -18.35 2.55 0.50
N VAL A 20 -17.90 1.71 1.43
CA VAL A 20 -16.50 1.68 1.80
C VAL A 20 -15.80 1.29 0.51
N LEU A 21 -15.02 2.21 -0.08
CA LEU A 21 -14.12 1.88 -1.18
C LEU A 21 -13.07 0.93 -0.60
N ALA A 22 -13.38 -0.37 -0.68
CA ALA A 22 -12.41 -1.40 -0.35
C ALA A 22 -11.29 -1.29 -1.37
N HIS A 23 -10.10 -0.91 -0.92
CA HIS A 23 -8.90 -1.01 -1.75
C HIS A 23 -8.72 -2.49 -2.09
N ALA A 24 -8.72 -2.82 -3.40
CA ALA A 24 -8.46 -4.18 -3.83
C ALA A 24 -7.00 -4.53 -3.51
N ASP A 25 -6.79 -5.67 -2.86
CA ASP A 25 -5.43 -6.17 -2.61
C ASP A 25 -4.67 -6.34 -3.94
N ILE A 26 -3.39 -5.99 -3.95
CA ILE A 26 -2.51 -6.24 -5.08
C ILE A 26 -2.35 -7.76 -5.24
N GLN A 27 -2.78 -8.30 -6.38
CA GLN A 27 -2.74 -9.73 -6.66
C GLN A 27 -1.34 -10.17 -7.07
N THR A 28 -0.88 -11.28 -6.51
CA THR A 28 0.44 -11.87 -6.80
C THR A 28 0.38 -13.36 -7.17
N ASP A 29 -0.81 -13.95 -7.22
CA ASP A 29 -1.03 -15.34 -7.66
C ASP A 29 -0.75 -15.51 -9.17
N THR A 30 -1.09 -14.50 -9.96
CA THR A 30 -0.86 -14.45 -11.41
C THR A 30 -0.21 -13.13 -11.80
N ILE A 31 0.49 -13.12 -12.94
CA ILE A 31 1.04 -11.88 -13.52
C ILE A 31 -0.03 -11.29 -14.44
N ASN A 32 -0.41 -10.04 -14.17
CA ASN A 32 -1.27 -9.31 -15.07
C ASN A 32 -0.50 -8.93 -16.34
N GLU A 33 -0.94 -9.39 -17.51
CA GLU A 33 -0.25 -9.15 -18.78
C GLU A 33 -0.18 -7.66 -19.15
N MET A 34 -1.17 -6.85 -18.74
CA MET A 34 -1.21 -5.42 -19.04
C MET A 34 -0.34 -4.59 -18.08
N TRP A 35 -0.22 -5.01 -16.82
CA TRP A 35 0.48 -4.23 -15.78
C TRP A 35 1.85 -4.78 -15.45
N GLY A 36 2.13 -6.03 -15.83
CA GLY A 36 3.35 -6.74 -15.45
C GLY A 36 3.34 -7.15 -13.97
N LYS A 37 4.51 -7.50 -13.47
CA LYS A 37 4.71 -7.86 -12.06
C LYS A 37 4.66 -6.60 -11.19
N PRO A 38 4.01 -6.67 -10.00
CA PRO A 38 4.18 -5.63 -8.99
C PRO A 38 5.64 -5.53 -8.53
N THR A 39 6.05 -4.37 -8.07
CA THR A 39 7.39 -4.14 -7.52
C THR A 39 7.31 -4.02 -5.99
N LEU A 40 8.05 -4.87 -5.31
CA LEU A 40 8.21 -4.87 -3.86
C LEU A 40 9.58 -4.29 -3.49
N VAL A 41 9.58 -3.23 -2.69
CA VAL A 41 10.80 -2.64 -2.14
C VAL A 41 10.83 -2.89 -0.64
N TYR A 42 11.74 -3.73 -0.19
CA TYR A 42 11.96 -4.01 1.22
C TYR A 42 12.82 -2.93 1.89
N GLY A 43 12.58 -2.72 3.17
CA GLY A 43 13.54 -2.01 4.03
C GLY A 43 14.81 -2.86 4.23
N ALA A 44 15.99 -2.22 4.14
CA ALA A 44 17.27 -2.94 4.23
C ALA A 44 17.57 -3.54 5.61
N GLY A 45 16.89 -3.06 6.67
CA GLY A 45 17.07 -3.54 8.04
C GLY A 45 16.32 -4.84 8.37
N LEU A 46 15.54 -5.39 7.44
CA LEU A 46 14.76 -6.60 7.68
C LEU A 46 15.66 -7.85 7.74
N SER A 47 15.49 -8.66 8.78
CA SER A 47 15.98 -10.03 8.81
C SER A 47 15.16 -10.95 7.90
N ASP A 48 15.68 -12.15 7.60
CA ASP A 48 14.97 -13.13 6.75
C ASP A 48 13.56 -13.45 7.28
N ASN A 49 13.41 -13.59 8.60
CA ASN A 49 12.11 -13.82 9.21
C ASN A 49 11.17 -12.63 9.06
N GLU A 50 11.68 -11.40 9.18
CA GLU A 50 10.90 -10.18 9.00
C GLU A 50 10.51 -9.96 7.53
N VAL A 51 11.34 -10.40 6.58
CA VAL A 51 10.97 -10.45 5.16
C VAL A 51 9.76 -11.37 4.95
N LEU A 52 9.75 -12.55 5.57
CA LEU A 52 8.61 -13.47 5.49
C LEU A 52 7.34 -12.88 6.12
N GLN A 53 7.47 -12.17 7.25
CA GLN A 53 6.35 -11.48 7.88
C GLN A 53 5.83 -10.32 7.00
N THR A 54 6.72 -9.58 6.36
CA THR A 54 6.37 -8.51 5.41
C THR A 54 5.60 -9.07 4.21
N ASN A 55 6.04 -10.21 3.65
CA ASN A 55 5.33 -10.88 2.57
C ASN A 55 3.91 -11.31 2.98
N LYS A 56 3.74 -11.80 4.22
CA LYS A 56 2.42 -12.12 4.77
C LYS A 56 1.53 -10.88 4.93
N ALA A 57 2.10 -9.76 5.39
CA ALA A 57 1.36 -8.50 5.53
C ALA A 57 0.84 -7.99 4.19
N PHE A 58 1.61 -8.15 3.11
CA PHE A 58 1.19 -7.85 1.74
C PHE A 58 0.33 -8.95 1.09
N ARG A 59 0.06 -10.05 1.78
CA ARG A 59 -0.68 -11.20 1.24
C ARG A 59 -0.08 -11.76 -0.05
N ILE A 60 1.24 -11.76 -0.15
CA ILE A 60 1.94 -12.30 -1.31
C ILE A 60 1.78 -13.82 -1.33
N THR A 61 1.15 -14.33 -2.38
CA THR A 61 0.89 -15.76 -2.58
C THR A 61 1.98 -16.43 -3.42
N ASN A 62 2.58 -15.69 -4.35
CA ASN A 62 3.69 -16.17 -5.18
C ASN A 62 4.75 -15.09 -5.34
N ILE A 63 5.86 -15.24 -4.63
CA ILE A 63 6.97 -14.28 -4.65
C ILE A 63 7.68 -14.19 -6.01
N ASP A 64 7.60 -15.23 -6.84
CA ASP A 64 8.20 -15.22 -8.19
C ASP A 64 7.45 -14.31 -9.16
N ASN A 65 6.20 -13.96 -8.83
CA ASN A 65 5.39 -13.00 -9.58
C ASN A 65 5.62 -11.54 -9.14
N VAL A 66 6.65 -11.27 -8.35
CA VAL A 66 6.96 -9.95 -7.80
C VAL A 66 8.39 -9.55 -8.15
N ASN A 67 8.59 -8.33 -8.66
CA ASN A 67 9.91 -7.73 -8.80
C ASN A 67 10.38 -7.25 -7.42
N ARG A 68 11.51 -7.76 -6.96
CA ARG A 68 12.03 -7.47 -5.60
C ARG A 68 13.20 -6.50 -5.66
N GLN A 69 13.16 -5.49 -4.81
CA GLN A 69 14.22 -4.53 -4.58
C GLN A 69 14.41 -4.31 -3.08
N VAL A 70 15.53 -3.73 -2.69
CA VAL A 70 15.82 -3.34 -1.31
C VAL A 70 16.24 -1.87 -1.33
N ASN A 71 15.63 -1.05 -0.49
CA ASN A 71 16.10 0.32 -0.33
C ASN A 71 17.28 0.37 0.65
N SER A 72 18.09 1.41 0.53
CA SER A 72 19.30 1.60 1.32
C SER A 72 19.39 3.04 1.84
N SER A 73 20.35 3.28 2.73
CA SER A 73 20.73 4.62 3.18
C SER A 73 21.08 5.55 2.02
N GLN A 74 21.67 5.01 0.96
CA GLN A 74 21.98 5.80 -0.24
C GLN A 74 20.70 6.24 -0.97
N ASP A 75 19.66 5.43 -1.02
CA ASP A 75 18.36 5.81 -1.60
C ASP A 75 17.73 6.96 -0.79
N PHE A 76 17.85 6.96 0.54
CA PHE A 76 17.41 8.07 1.39
C PHE A 76 18.11 9.38 1.02
N ASN A 77 19.41 9.34 0.81
CA ASN A 77 20.13 10.51 0.36
C ASN A 77 19.71 10.96 -1.04
N THR A 78 19.50 10.02 -1.94
CA THR A 78 19.11 10.28 -3.34
C THR A 78 17.71 10.92 -3.44
N TYR A 79 16.72 10.34 -2.76
CA TYR A 79 15.32 10.75 -2.92
C TYR A 79 14.84 11.79 -1.91
N LEU A 80 15.38 11.80 -0.69
CA LEU A 80 14.96 12.71 0.39
C LEU A 80 16.04 13.71 0.81
N ASN A 81 17.23 13.63 0.22
CA ASN A 81 18.40 14.43 0.64
C ASN A 81 18.70 14.29 2.16
N GLN A 82 18.58 13.08 2.68
CA GLN A 82 18.81 12.74 4.08
C GLN A 82 20.02 11.82 4.21
N PRO A 83 21.24 12.37 4.37
CA PRO A 83 22.43 11.58 4.65
C PRO A 83 22.44 11.09 6.10
N GLY A 84 23.17 9.99 6.34
CA GLY A 84 23.41 9.49 7.70
C GLY A 84 22.32 8.54 8.25
N VAL A 85 21.32 8.19 7.46
CA VAL A 85 20.38 7.13 7.82
C VAL A 85 21.10 5.78 7.76
N SER A 86 20.87 4.89 8.74
CA SER A 86 21.47 3.56 8.75
C SER A 86 20.54 2.55 8.05
N ASP A 87 21.11 1.67 7.22
CA ASP A 87 20.38 0.57 6.61
C ASP A 87 19.64 -0.29 7.66
N ASN A 88 20.26 -0.52 8.81
CA ASN A 88 19.69 -1.28 9.92
C ASN A 88 18.43 -0.66 10.56
N SER A 89 18.08 0.58 10.22
CA SER A 89 16.88 1.27 10.70
C SER A 89 15.72 1.25 9.70
N LEU A 90 15.91 0.67 8.52
CA LEU A 90 14.94 0.67 7.42
C LEU A 90 14.05 -0.58 7.46
N PHE A 91 12.86 -0.48 8.04
CA PHE A 91 11.97 -1.63 8.22
C PHE A 91 10.67 -1.56 7.41
N SER A 92 10.13 -0.36 7.13
CA SER A 92 8.92 -0.26 6.33
C SER A 92 9.20 -0.57 4.85
N SER A 93 8.25 -1.27 4.24
CA SER A 93 8.33 -1.77 2.87
C SER A 93 7.10 -1.34 2.08
N VAL A 94 7.19 -1.36 0.76
CA VAL A 94 6.11 -0.97 -0.14
C VAL A 94 5.98 -1.96 -1.30
N LEU A 95 4.74 -2.27 -1.66
CA LEU A 95 4.37 -3.01 -2.87
C LEU A 95 3.61 -2.07 -3.80
N VAL A 96 4.06 -1.94 -5.06
CA VAL A 96 3.51 -1.02 -6.05
C VAL A 96 3.09 -1.78 -7.29
N GLN A 97 1.85 -1.55 -7.75
CA GLN A 97 1.29 -2.17 -8.96
C GLN A 97 0.70 -1.11 -9.86
N LYS A 98 1.01 -1.18 -11.16
CA LYS A 98 0.30 -0.40 -12.18
C LYS A 98 -1.18 -0.76 -12.19
N GLN A 99 -2.02 0.22 -12.54
CA GLN A 99 -3.47 0.07 -12.64
C GLN A 99 -3.95 0.51 -14.03
N ASN A 100 -5.21 0.19 -14.35
CA ASN A 100 -5.85 0.69 -15.56
C ASN A 100 -5.95 2.21 -15.54
N LYS A 101 -5.84 2.82 -16.72
CA LYS A 101 -6.00 4.26 -16.90
C LYS A 101 -7.29 4.76 -16.25
N GLY A 102 -7.18 5.84 -15.50
CA GLY A 102 -8.31 6.49 -14.81
C GLY A 102 -8.56 5.99 -13.39
N LYS A 103 -7.77 5.02 -12.89
CA LYS A 103 -7.90 4.54 -11.49
C LYS A 103 -7.26 5.48 -10.48
N GLY A 104 -6.30 6.31 -10.92
CA GLY A 104 -5.57 7.21 -10.04
C GLY A 104 -4.57 6.49 -9.14
N VAL A 105 -4.05 7.22 -8.17
CA VAL A 105 -3.15 6.68 -7.15
C VAL A 105 -3.97 6.28 -5.92
N THR A 106 -3.88 5.01 -5.53
CA THR A 106 -4.50 4.49 -4.31
C THR A 106 -3.44 3.98 -3.35
N VAL A 107 -3.64 4.16 -2.06
CA VAL A 107 -2.72 3.72 -0.99
C VAL A 107 -3.49 2.96 0.06
N ASP A 108 -2.94 1.84 0.50
CA ASP A 108 -3.44 1.06 1.63
C ASP A 108 -2.28 0.73 2.59
N ILE A 109 -2.35 1.22 3.82
CA ILE A 109 -1.39 0.89 4.87
C ILE A 109 -1.85 -0.40 5.55
N LYS A 110 -1.26 -1.53 5.20
CA LYS A 110 -1.63 -2.86 5.71
C LYS A 110 -1.39 -3.03 7.21
N THR A 111 -0.45 -2.28 7.77
CA THR A 111 -0.10 -2.32 9.20
C THR A 111 -0.16 -0.92 9.82
N PRO A 112 -1.34 -0.29 9.90
CA PRO A 112 -1.47 1.12 10.32
C PRO A 112 -0.96 1.35 11.74
N GLN A 113 -1.00 0.35 12.62
CA GLN A 113 -0.46 0.43 13.98
C GLN A 113 1.07 0.55 14.03
N ASN A 114 1.76 0.21 12.93
CA ASN A 114 3.22 0.22 12.83
C ASN A 114 3.77 1.37 12.00
N ILE A 115 2.93 2.12 11.29
CA ILE A 115 3.34 3.33 10.54
C ILE A 115 2.85 4.55 11.32
N THR A 116 3.77 5.26 11.96
CA THR A 116 3.40 6.24 13.00
C THR A 116 3.32 7.69 12.52
N GLN A 117 3.93 8.03 11.38
CA GLN A 117 4.04 9.41 10.91
C GLN A 117 3.61 9.61 9.45
N VAL A 118 4.12 8.79 8.53
CA VAL A 118 3.81 8.95 7.11
C VAL A 118 2.37 8.52 6.83
N THR A 119 1.62 9.38 6.17
CA THR A 119 0.20 9.18 5.85
C THR A 119 0.01 8.61 4.44
N GLU A 120 -1.17 8.04 4.17
CA GLU A 120 -1.55 7.60 2.82
C GLU A 120 -1.40 8.72 1.78
N SER A 121 -1.82 9.95 2.13
CA SER A 121 -1.68 11.12 1.26
C SER A 121 -0.22 11.44 0.93
N GLN A 122 0.71 11.24 1.87
CA GLN A 122 2.13 11.46 1.61
C GLN A 122 2.72 10.40 0.68
N TYR A 123 2.33 9.12 0.83
CA TYR A 123 2.71 8.07 -0.14
C TYR A 123 2.14 8.35 -1.52
N ALA A 124 0.88 8.76 -1.61
CA ALA A 124 0.24 9.12 -2.87
C ALA A 124 0.95 10.31 -3.54
N ASN A 125 1.28 11.35 -2.78
CA ASN A 125 2.00 12.53 -3.30
C ASN A 125 3.41 12.16 -3.79
N ALA A 126 4.10 11.25 -3.11
CA ALA A 126 5.40 10.74 -3.57
C ALA A 126 5.27 10.05 -4.94
N ALA A 127 4.25 9.21 -5.11
CA ALA A 127 4.00 8.54 -6.38
C ALA A 127 3.68 9.53 -7.52
N ILE A 128 2.81 10.51 -7.25
CA ILE A 128 2.46 11.57 -8.21
C ILE A 128 3.70 12.39 -8.58
N THR A 129 4.53 12.75 -7.62
CA THR A 129 5.78 13.47 -7.83
C THR A 129 6.76 12.66 -8.68
N ALA A 130 6.78 11.34 -8.52
CA ALA A 130 7.55 10.41 -9.35
C ALA A 130 6.94 10.18 -10.75
N GLY A 131 5.82 10.82 -11.08
CA GLY A 131 5.18 10.75 -12.39
C GLY A 131 4.12 9.65 -12.55
N ALA A 132 3.73 8.97 -11.46
CA ALA A 132 2.67 7.97 -11.52
C ALA A 132 1.29 8.62 -11.65
N THR A 133 0.44 8.02 -12.47
CA THR A 133 -0.96 8.45 -12.66
C THR A 133 -1.97 7.41 -12.20
N ASP A 134 -1.66 6.13 -12.38
CA ASP A 134 -2.57 5.01 -12.14
C ASP A 134 -1.80 3.84 -11.49
N VAL A 135 -1.69 3.86 -10.17
CA VAL A 135 -0.98 2.85 -9.37
C VAL A 135 -1.71 2.54 -8.07
N ALA A 136 -1.62 1.30 -7.62
CA ALA A 136 -1.95 0.88 -6.28
C ALA A 136 -0.67 0.72 -5.46
N ILE A 137 -0.69 1.17 -4.22
CA ILE A 137 0.43 1.17 -3.30
C ILE A 137 -0.02 0.55 -1.99
N ASP A 138 0.59 -0.56 -1.60
CA ASP A 138 0.44 -1.15 -0.28
C ASP A 138 1.69 -0.88 0.56
N VAL A 139 1.51 -0.47 1.81
CA VAL A 139 2.59 -0.17 2.75
C VAL A 139 2.47 -1.07 3.97
N ALA A 140 3.59 -1.62 4.43
CA ALA A 140 3.63 -2.42 5.65
C ALA A 140 4.96 -2.27 6.40
N SER A 141 4.91 -2.48 7.71
CA SER A 141 6.07 -2.67 8.55
C SER A 141 5.79 -3.69 9.65
N VAL A 142 6.75 -4.55 9.93
CA VAL A 142 6.70 -5.54 11.02
C VAL A 142 7.01 -4.93 12.38
N LYS A 143 7.54 -3.71 12.41
CA LYS A 143 7.88 -2.94 13.62
C LYS A 143 7.28 -1.55 13.55
N LYS A 144 7.10 -0.91 14.71
CA LYS A 144 6.71 0.51 14.77
C LYS A 144 7.85 1.38 14.25
N VAL A 145 7.58 2.14 13.20
CA VAL A 145 8.50 3.06 12.52
C VAL A 145 7.75 4.29 12.01
N THR A 146 8.48 5.31 11.58
CA THR A 146 7.89 6.51 10.97
C THR A 146 7.18 6.21 9.65
N GLY A 147 7.72 5.30 8.82
CA GLY A 147 7.22 4.94 7.50
C GLY A 147 8.05 5.51 6.34
N GLU A 148 9.12 6.23 6.62
CA GLU A 148 9.95 6.89 5.60
C GLU A 148 10.68 5.91 4.69
N SER A 149 11.05 4.71 5.18
CA SER A 149 11.67 3.67 4.35
C SER A 149 10.71 3.25 3.21
N ALA A 150 9.44 3.05 3.49
CA ALA A 150 8.44 2.78 2.45
C ALA A 150 8.23 3.97 1.52
N LEU A 151 8.32 5.21 2.03
CA LEU A 151 8.22 6.43 1.21
C LEU A 151 9.34 6.49 0.16
N VAL A 152 10.58 6.24 0.58
CA VAL A 152 11.74 6.10 -0.33
C VAL A 152 11.51 4.95 -1.31
N GLY A 153 10.93 3.84 -0.83
CA GLY A 153 10.57 2.69 -1.65
C GLY A 153 9.58 3.02 -2.77
N VAL A 154 8.64 3.94 -2.56
CA VAL A 154 7.73 4.42 -3.62
C VAL A 154 8.52 5.06 -4.76
N TYR A 155 9.43 5.98 -4.45
CA TYR A 155 10.30 6.60 -5.47
C TYR A 155 11.13 5.56 -6.21
N LYS A 156 11.75 4.63 -5.47
CA LYS A 156 12.60 3.59 -6.05
C LYS A 156 11.81 2.65 -6.97
N ALA A 157 10.64 2.20 -6.55
CA ALA A 157 9.77 1.34 -7.35
C ALA A 157 9.35 1.99 -8.67
N LEU A 158 9.07 3.29 -8.67
CA LEU A 158 8.59 4.03 -9.83
C LEU A 158 9.71 4.53 -10.73
N SER A 159 10.93 4.68 -10.22
CA SER A 159 12.10 5.06 -11.04
C SER A 159 12.68 3.91 -11.86
N ALA A 160 12.34 2.67 -11.52
CA ALA A 160 12.82 1.45 -12.21
C ALA A 160 11.95 1.02 -13.40
N ASN A 161 10.92 1.80 -13.76
CA ASN A 161 9.97 1.49 -14.85
C ASN A 161 10.14 2.44 -16.03
#